data_87ad0b94719665953204728c67d00cb0
#
_entry.id   87ad0b94719665953204728c67d00cb0
#
_cell.length_a   1.000
_cell.length_b   1.000
_cell.length_c   1.000
_cell.angle_alpha   90.00
_cell.angle_beta   90.00
_cell.angle_gamma   90.00
#
_symmetry.space_group_name_H-M   'P 1'
#
loop_
_entity.id
_entity.type
_entity.pdbx_description
1 polymer ?
#
loop_
_entity_poly.entity_id
_entity_poly.type
_entity_poly.pdbx_seq_one_letter_code
_entity_poly.pdbx_strand_id
1 'polypeptide(L)'
;IDSMHTLCGKFQYDKIFRQELLNLITINETYFMRELNQLNSAMQYANTLSISGNTVKILCAPCSSGEEVYSLGILAKTIGIDKYRLKITGIDINSDMIQKCKEGIYNERSVKNIRQSQKEIYFKKVNSDYKIKQELMPMIEFKTINIFNDSLFALGQFDIILSRNMMIYFDENYRLLTIERFAKILKPYGRIYFGSADLVPYCDLYSKIIDISGTYYEKV
;
A
#
# COMPACT_ATOMS: atom_id res chain seq x y z
N ILE A 1 35.18 -12.89 7.14
CA ILE A 1 34.25 -12.63 6.01
C ILE A 1 33.61 -13.94 5.66
N ASP A 2 32.31 -14.07 5.89
CA ASP A 2 31.57 -15.27 5.51
C ASP A 2 31.64 -15.47 3.97
N SER A 3 31.89 -16.71 3.55
CA SER A 3 31.88 -17.03 2.12
C SER A 3 30.46 -16.83 1.54
N MET A 4 30.34 -16.59 0.23
CA MET A 4 29.05 -16.48 -0.45
C MET A 4 28.17 -17.72 -0.17
N HIS A 5 28.78 -18.92 -0.10
CA HIS A 5 28.07 -20.16 0.22
C HIS A 5 27.47 -20.15 1.62
N THR A 6 28.21 -19.63 2.61
CA THR A 6 27.73 -19.48 3.99
C THR A 6 26.57 -18.47 4.08
N LEU A 7 26.65 -17.37 3.34
CA LEU A 7 25.56 -16.37 3.27
C LEU A 7 24.30 -16.96 2.63
N CYS A 8 24.43 -17.69 1.52
CA CYS A 8 23.29 -18.37 0.89
C CYS A 8 22.64 -19.38 1.85
N GLY A 9 23.44 -20.16 2.57
CA GLY A 9 22.92 -21.10 3.57
C GLY A 9 22.18 -20.39 4.71
N LYS A 10 22.73 -19.32 5.28
CA LYS A 10 22.05 -18.50 6.28
C LYS A 10 20.73 -17.91 5.74
N PHE A 11 20.74 -17.35 4.54
CA PHE A 11 19.52 -16.81 3.93
C PHE A 11 18.42 -17.87 3.75
N GLN A 12 18.80 -19.10 3.42
CA GLN A 12 17.86 -20.19 3.19
C GLN A 12 17.24 -20.72 4.48
N TYR A 13 18.01 -20.87 5.56
CA TYR A 13 17.59 -21.60 6.76
C TYR A 13 17.37 -20.69 7.98
N ASP A 14 17.98 -19.51 8.05
CA ASP A 14 17.81 -18.56 9.16
C ASP A 14 16.77 -17.50 8.80
N LYS A 15 15.59 -17.63 9.42
CA LYS A 15 14.47 -16.70 9.19
C LYS A 15 14.76 -15.28 9.67
N ILE A 16 15.52 -15.14 10.78
CA ILE A 16 15.86 -13.83 11.36
C ILE A 16 16.84 -13.13 10.42
N PHE A 17 17.93 -13.78 10.06
CA PHE A 17 18.91 -13.25 9.11
C PHE A 17 18.28 -12.86 7.77
N ARG A 18 17.38 -13.71 7.26
CA ARG A 18 16.64 -13.42 6.02
C ARG A 18 15.83 -12.14 6.13
N GLN A 19 15.09 -11.96 7.24
CA GLN A 19 14.29 -10.76 7.44
C GLN A 19 15.16 -9.51 7.59
N GLU A 20 16.26 -9.58 8.33
CA GLU A 20 17.23 -8.49 8.47
C GLU A 20 17.82 -8.09 7.10
N LEU A 21 18.20 -9.06 6.29
CA LEU A 21 18.71 -8.79 4.95
C LEU A 21 17.65 -8.15 4.06
N LEU A 22 16.40 -8.64 4.09
CA LEU A 22 15.28 -8.03 3.35
C LEU A 22 15.05 -6.59 3.79
N ASN A 23 15.09 -6.31 5.10
CA ASN A 23 14.93 -4.96 5.62
C ASN A 23 16.04 -4.02 5.12
N LEU A 24 17.26 -4.54 4.97
CA LEU A 24 18.42 -3.76 4.54
C LEU A 24 18.41 -3.43 3.05
N ILE A 25 17.98 -4.38 2.18
CA ILE A 25 18.08 -4.23 0.72
C ILE A 25 16.87 -3.57 0.07
N THR A 26 15.73 -3.47 0.77
CA THR A 26 14.51 -2.86 0.21
C THR A 26 14.61 -1.35 0.14
N ILE A 27 14.16 -0.78 -0.98
CA ILE A 27 14.06 0.67 -1.19
C ILE A 27 12.67 1.13 -0.76
N ASN A 28 12.62 1.99 0.26
CA ASN A 28 11.37 2.34 0.94
C ASN A 28 11.02 3.83 0.79
N GLU A 29 11.26 4.43 -0.38
CA GLU A 29 10.94 5.83 -0.60
C GLU A 29 9.43 6.04 -0.76
N THR A 30 8.86 6.80 0.18
CA THR A 30 7.44 7.16 0.18
C THR A 30 7.22 8.50 0.89
N TYR A 31 6.07 9.12 0.66
CA TYR A 31 5.62 10.34 1.32
C TYR A 31 4.09 10.48 1.20
N PHE A 32 3.49 11.24 2.11
CA PHE A 32 2.06 11.49 2.09
C PHE A 32 1.60 12.15 0.78
N MET A 33 0.43 11.74 0.28
CA MET A 33 -0.20 12.28 -0.93
C MET A 33 0.66 12.12 -2.20
N ARG A 34 1.51 11.08 -2.27
CA ARG A 34 2.25 10.74 -3.48
C ARG A 34 1.27 10.35 -4.59
N GLU A 35 1.43 10.97 -5.78
CA GLU A 35 0.53 10.76 -6.94
C GLU A 35 -0.95 10.94 -6.56
N LEU A 36 -1.27 12.08 -5.97
CA LEU A 36 -2.57 12.39 -5.34
C LEU A 36 -3.79 12.10 -6.25
N ASN A 37 -3.64 12.28 -7.56
CA ASN A 37 -4.75 12.02 -8.51
C ASN A 37 -5.20 10.55 -8.46
N GLN A 38 -4.27 9.60 -8.41
CA GLN A 38 -4.61 8.18 -8.28
C GLN A 38 -5.27 7.87 -6.93
N LEU A 39 -4.77 8.46 -5.84
CA LEU A 39 -5.38 8.30 -4.52
C LEU A 39 -6.82 8.84 -4.51
N ASN A 40 -7.05 10.00 -5.12
CA ASN A 40 -8.38 10.57 -5.26
C ASN A 40 -9.30 9.66 -6.08
N SER A 41 -8.82 9.12 -7.22
CA SER A 41 -9.57 8.18 -8.04
C SER A 41 -9.98 6.94 -7.24
N ALA A 42 -9.04 6.34 -6.52
CA ALA A 42 -9.31 5.18 -5.67
C ALA A 42 -10.35 5.52 -4.58
N MET A 43 -10.24 6.70 -3.95
CA MET A 43 -11.15 7.10 -2.90
C MET A 43 -12.53 7.51 -3.40
N GLN A 44 -12.66 8.09 -4.59
CA GLN A 44 -13.94 8.32 -5.22
C GLN A 44 -14.66 7.01 -5.53
N TYR A 45 -13.93 6.01 -6.06
CA TYR A 45 -14.48 4.68 -6.27
C TYR A 45 -14.88 4.01 -4.95
N ALA A 46 -14.05 4.10 -3.92
CA ALA A 46 -14.39 3.63 -2.58
C ALA A 46 -15.67 4.29 -2.05
N ASN A 47 -15.86 5.59 -2.30
CA ASN A 47 -17.07 6.31 -1.89
C ASN A 47 -18.31 5.76 -2.59
N THR A 48 -18.29 5.53 -3.91
CA THR A 48 -19.43 4.93 -4.62
C THR A 48 -19.81 3.55 -4.07
N LEU A 49 -18.82 2.72 -3.73
CA LEU A 49 -19.06 1.41 -3.13
C LEU A 49 -19.62 1.52 -1.70
N SER A 50 -19.17 2.50 -0.92
CA SER A 50 -19.59 2.67 0.48
C SER A 50 -21.05 3.09 0.61
N ILE A 51 -21.60 3.82 -0.37
CA ILE A 51 -23.01 4.25 -0.41
C ILE A 51 -23.96 3.03 -0.44
N SER A 52 -23.54 1.93 -1.07
CA SER A 52 -24.32 0.69 -1.15
C SER A 52 -24.43 -0.06 0.19
N GLY A 53 -23.88 0.46 1.28
CA GLY A 53 -23.99 -0.11 2.63
C GLY A 53 -22.90 -1.15 2.98
N ASN A 54 -22.04 -1.52 2.05
CA ASN A 54 -20.99 -2.50 2.26
C ASN A 54 -19.71 -1.87 2.86
N THR A 55 -18.94 -2.67 3.59
CA THR A 55 -17.57 -2.27 3.99
C THR A 55 -16.63 -2.42 2.80
N VAL A 56 -16.01 -1.34 2.39
CA VAL A 56 -15.00 -1.29 1.34
C VAL A 56 -13.66 -1.72 1.91
N LYS A 57 -12.99 -2.64 1.23
CA LYS A 57 -11.68 -3.17 1.62
C LYS A 57 -10.62 -2.71 0.62
N ILE A 58 -9.61 -2.02 1.11
CA ILE A 58 -8.47 -1.52 0.31
C ILE A 58 -7.19 -2.23 0.78
N LEU A 59 -6.37 -2.65 -0.17
CA LEU A 59 -5.02 -3.17 0.06
C LEU A 59 -3.98 -2.20 -0.50
N CYS A 60 -2.98 -1.85 0.30
CA CYS A 60 -1.76 -1.20 -0.16
C CYS A 60 -0.61 -2.22 -0.09
N ALA A 61 -0.01 -2.55 -1.22
CA ALA A 61 1.04 -3.57 -1.37
C ALA A 61 2.06 -3.20 -2.46
N PRO A 62 3.25 -2.68 -2.10
CA PRO A 62 3.79 -2.49 -0.75
C PRO A 62 3.25 -1.21 -0.09
N CYS A 63 3.21 -1.17 1.24
CA CYS A 63 2.81 0.04 1.98
C CYS A 63 4.00 0.86 2.52
N SER A 64 5.22 0.35 2.41
CA SER A 64 6.42 0.97 3.00
C SER A 64 6.18 1.42 4.44
N SER A 65 6.52 2.66 4.82
CA SER A 65 6.30 3.22 6.16
C SER A 65 4.88 3.77 6.41
N GLY A 66 3.91 3.50 5.52
CA GLY A 66 2.48 3.70 5.78
C GLY A 66 1.89 5.02 5.32
N GLU A 67 2.67 5.92 4.71
CA GLU A 67 2.20 7.23 4.26
C GLU A 67 1.04 7.12 3.27
N GLU A 68 1.06 6.13 2.35
CA GLU A 68 -0.03 5.89 1.41
C GLU A 68 -1.31 5.46 2.15
N VAL A 69 -1.21 4.50 3.06
CA VAL A 69 -2.34 3.99 3.85
C VAL A 69 -3.01 5.10 4.65
N TYR A 70 -2.23 5.93 5.34
CA TYR A 70 -2.75 7.06 6.10
C TYR A 70 -3.25 8.20 5.20
N SER A 71 -2.66 8.39 4.00
CA SER A 71 -3.19 9.33 3.01
C SER A 71 -4.60 8.96 2.57
N LEU A 72 -4.87 7.68 2.32
CA LEU A 72 -6.22 7.18 2.02
C LEU A 72 -7.18 7.42 3.19
N GLY A 73 -6.73 7.21 4.43
CA GLY A 73 -7.52 7.50 5.63
C GLY A 73 -7.90 8.98 5.76
N ILE A 74 -6.96 9.89 5.49
CA ILE A 74 -7.19 11.33 5.47
C ILE A 74 -8.18 11.71 4.36
N LEU A 75 -8.00 11.18 3.15
CA LEU A 75 -8.88 11.43 2.02
C LEU A 75 -10.29 10.90 2.27
N ALA A 76 -10.42 9.68 2.83
CA ALA A 76 -11.72 9.11 3.20
C ALA A 76 -12.53 10.06 4.09
N LYS A 77 -11.89 10.60 5.12
CA LYS A 77 -12.53 11.57 6.00
C LYS A 77 -12.87 12.88 5.29
N THR A 78 -12.00 13.33 4.39
CA THR A 78 -12.22 14.59 3.63
C THR A 78 -13.44 14.50 2.72
N ILE A 79 -13.70 13.33 2.11
CA ILE A 79 -14.85 13.11 1.21
C ILE A 79 -16.07 12.53 1.92
N GLY A 80 -16.01 12.34 3.24
CA GLY A 80 -17.14 11.97 4.06
C GLY A 80 -17.45 10.48 4.13
N ILE A 81 -16.51 9.60 3.78
CA ILE A 81 -16.71 8.15 3.97
C ILE A 81 -16.72 7.84 5.47
N ASP A 82 -17.76 7.14 5.91
CA ASP A 82 -17.84 6.64 7.28
C ASP A 82 -16.68 5.70 7.57
N LYS A 83 -15.92 6.01 8.62
CA LYS A 83 -14.74 5.22 9.02
C LYS A 83 -15.04 3.75 9.33
N TYR A 84 -16.26 3.42 9.71
CA TYR A 84 -16.70 2.03 9.96
C TYR A 84 -17.02 1.26 8.69
N ARG A 85 -17.14 1.94 7.55
CA ARG A 85 -17.38 1.36 6.23
C ARG A 85 -16.14 1.25 5.37
N LEU A 86 -14.96 1.50 5.94
CA LEU A 86 -13.69 1.41 5.24
C LEU A 86 -12.68 0.63 6.07
N LYS A 87 -12.10 -0.41 5.47
CA LYS A 87 -10.95 -1.14 6.02
C LYS A 87 -9.78 -1.01 5.07
N ILE A 88 -8.64 -0.55 5.55
CA ILE A 88 -7.39 -0.45 4.77
C ILE A 88 -6.37 -1.42 5.36
N THR A 89 -5.81 -2.28 4.53
CA THR A 89 -4.74 -3.20 4.91
C THR A 89 -3.46 -2.78 4.19
N GLY A 90 -2.42 -2.48 4.93
CA GLY A 90 -1.08 -2.25 4.41
C GLY A 90 -0.22 -3.49 4.60
N ILE A 91 0.44 -3.93 3.54
CA ILE A 91 1.43 -5.01 3.63
C ILE A 91 2.77 -4.58 3.05
N ASP A 92 3.83 -5.06 3.64
CA ASP A 92 5.20 -4.89 3.15
C ASP A 92 6.03 -6.11 3.51
N ILE A 93 7.08 -6.38 2.73
CA ILE A 93 8.05 -7.43 3.06
C ILE A 93 9.03 -6.98 4.14
N ASN A 94 9.21 -5.66 4.30
CA ASN A 94 10.10 -5.04 5.25
C ASN A 94 9.40 -4.88 6.62
N SER A 95 9.83 -5.65 7.61
CA SER A 95 9.24 -5.62 8.96
C SER A 95 9.50 -4.30 9.71
N ASP A 96 10.62 -3.62 9.44
CA ASP A 96 10.94 -2.33 10.08
C ASP A 96 10.00 -1.23 9.56
N MET A 97 9.63 -1.30 8.27
CA MET A 97 8.64 -0.39 7.71
C MET A 97 7.26 -0.64 8.33
N ILE A 98 6.86 -1.89 8.50
CA ILE A 98 5.61 -2.23 9.20
C ILE A 98 5.61 -1.73 10.66
N GLN A 99 6.75 -1.77 11.34
CA GLN A 99 6.87 -1.20 12.68
C GLN A 99 6.68 0.32 12.66
N LYS A 100 7.32 1.04 11.72
CA LYS A 100 7.12 2.49 11.52
C LYS A 100 5.66 2.85 11.21
N CYS A 101 4.99 2.05 10.38
CA CYS A 101 3.54 2.22 10.14
C CYS A 101 2.74 2.24 11.44
N LYS A 102 3.01 1.29 12.34
CA LYS A 102 2.30 1.16 13.63
C LYS A 102 2.62 2.31 14.58
N GLU A 103 3.85 2.79 14.59
CA GLU A 103 4.26 3.96 15.37
C GLU A 103 3.60 5.24 14.88
N GLY A 104 3.47 5.38 13.56
CA GLY A 104 2.81 6.49 12.90
C GLY A 104 3.51 7.83 13.12
N ILE A 105 4.85 7.83 13.23
CA ILE A 105 5.67 9.02 13.43
C ILE A 105 6.45 9.33 12.16
N TYR A 106 6.33 10.57 11.68
CA TYR A 106 6.82 11.00 10.39
C TYR A 106 7.60 12.31 10.47
N ASN A 107 8.68 12.44 9.72
CA ASN A 107 9.46 13.66 9.63
C ASN A 107 8.81 14.69 8.67
N GLU A 108 9.37 15.89 8.63
CA GLU A 108 8.87 16.98 7.77
C GLU A 108 8.89 16.60 6.27
N ARG A 109 9.88 15.83 5.81
CA ARG A 109 9.97 15.37 4.42
C ARG A 109 8.79 14.47 4.04
N SER A 110 8.39 13.56 4.91
CA SER A 110 7.25 12.67 4.68
C SER A 110 5.93 13.45 4.53
N VAL A 111 5.73 14.52 5.32
CA VAL A 111 4.50 15.30 5.34
C VAL A 111 4.53 16.56 4.47
N LYS A 112 5.53 16.71 3.60
CA LYS A 112 5.72 17.91 2.76
C LYS A 112 4.52 18.30 1.89
N ASN A 113 3.74 17.31 1.45
CA ASN A 113 2.56 17.51 0.60
C ASN A 113 1.25 17.64 1.40
N ILE A 114 1.30 17.57 2.73
CA ILE A 114 0.15 17.79 3.60
C ILE A 114 0.01 19.30 3.86
N ARG A 115 -1.18 19.86 3.60
CA ARG A 115 -1.47 21.26 3.87
C ARG A 115 -1.40 21.53 5.37
N GLN A 116 -1.02 22.75 5.77
CA GLN A 116 -0.87 23.11 7.19
C GLN A 116 -2.15 22.83 7.98
N SER A 117 -3.33 23.20 7.45
CA SER A 117 -4.61 22.91 8.08
C SER A 117 -4.87 21.42 8.30
N GLN A 118 -4.44 20.58 7.37
CA GLN A 118 -4.54 19.12 7.51
C GLN A 118 -3.53 18.58 8.54
N LYS A 119 -2.29 19.13 8.59
CA LYS A 119 -1.33 18.76 9.63
C LYS A 119 -1.92 19.00 11.03
N GLU A 120 -2.55 20.12 11.27
CA GLU A 120 -3.17 20.46 12.55
C GLU A 120 -4.34 19.52 12.92
N ILE A 121 -5.14 19.11 11.94
CA ILE A 121 -6.26 18.20 12.15
C ILE A 121 -5.76 16.77 12.40
N TYR A 122 -4.91 16.25 11.53
CA TYR A 122 -4.60 14.82 11.49
C TYR A 122 -3.32 14.40 12.21
N PHE A 123 -2.49 15.36 12.60
CA PHE A 123 -1.22 15.06 13.26
C PHE A 123 -1.09 15.78 14.61
N LYS A 124 -0.28 15.20 15.49
CA LYS A 124 0.21 15.82 16.71
C LYS A 124 1.71 16.05 16.53
N LYS A 125 2.19 17.27 16.81
CA LYS A 125 3.63 17.56 16.81
C LYS A 125 4.29 16.84 17.98
N VAL A 126 5.37 16.11 17.70
CA VAL A 126 6.19 15.39 18.68
C VAL A 126 7.63 15.73 18.38
N ASN A 127 8.23 16.63 19.14
CA ASN A 127 9.54 17.22 18.85
C ASN A 127 9.59 17.86 17.45
N SER A 128 10.52 17.40 16.59
CA SER A 128 10.60 17.81 15.18
C SER A 128 9.63 17.08 14.26
N ASP A 129 9.02 15.98 14.72
CA ASP A 129 8.24 15.06 13.91
C ASP A 129 6.71 15.22 14.11
N TYR A 130 5.95 14.47 13.33
CA TYR A 130 4.50 14.48 13.29
C TYR A 130 3.97 13.07 13.57
N LYS A 131 3.19 12.90 14.63
CA LYS A 131 2.49 11.64 14.92
C LYS A 131 1.07 11.71 14.37
N ILE A 132 0.71 10.75 13.52
CA ILE A 132 -0.66 10.65 13.00
C ILE A 132 -1.65 10.34 14.13
N LYS A 133 -2.81 10.99 14.13
CA LYS A 133 -3.91 10.74 15.06
C LYS A 133 -4.71 9.53 14.56
N GLN A 134 -4.29 8.34 14.96
CA GLN A 134 -4.86 7.06 14.47
C GLN A 134 -6.35 6.92 14.79
N GLU A 135 -6.81 7.52 15.87
CA GLU A 135 -8.23 7.54 16.27
C GLU A 135 -9.16 8.23 15.25
N LEU A 136 -8.60 9.07 14.39
CA LEU A 136 -9.35 9.73 13.31
C LEU A 136 -9.42 8.89 12.02
N MET A 137 -8.65 7.81 11.95
CA MET A 137 -8.54 6.99 10.74
C MET A 137 -9.65 5.92 10.71
N PRO A 138 -9.95 5.36 9.52
CA PRO A 138 -10.75 4.14 9.41
C PRO A 138 -10.03 2.96 10.06
N MET A 139 -10.59 1.75 9.97
CA MET A 139 -9.90 0.55 10.41
C MET A 139 -8.65 0.31 9.54
N ILE A 140 -7.48 0.39 10.14
CA ILE A 140 -6.19 0.16 9.48
C ILE A 140 -5.49 -1.03 10.13
N GLU A 141 -4.94 -1.90 9.28
CA GLU A 141 -4.17 -3.07 9.70
C GLU A 141 -2.87 -3.14 8.91
N PHE A 142 -1.74 -3.44 9.59
CA PHE A 142 -0.43 -3.58 8.96
C PHE A 142 0.16 -4.96 9.21
N LYS A 143 0.67 -5.61 8.14
CA LYS A 143 1.24 -6.96 8.20
C LYS A 143 2.53 -7.07 7.40
N THR A 144 3.50 -7.79 7.93
CA THR A 144 4.69 -8.21 7.16
C THR A 144 4.33 -9.40 6.30
N ILE A 145 4.21 -9.18 5.00
CA ILE A 145 3.82 -10.22 4.03
C ILE A 145 4.65 -10.05 2.74
N ASN A 146 5.21 -11.15 2.28
CA ASN A 146 5.73 -11.24 0.91
C ASN A 146 4.57 -11.59 -0.02
N ILE A 147 4.34 -10.77 -1.06
CA ILE A 147 3.26 -10.97 -2.03
C ILE A 147 3.37 -12.29 -2.81
N PHE A 148 4.56 -12.90 -2.86
CA PHE A 148 4.79 -14.19 -3.51
C PHE A 148 4.52 -15.39 -2.60
N ASN A 149 4.21 -15.18 -1.32
CA ASN A 149 3.81 -16.24 -0.40
C ASN A 149 2.29 -16.41 -0.38
N ASP A 150 1.82 -17.61 -0.06
CA ASP A 150 0.37 -17.91 -0.01
C ASP A 150 -0.35 -17.23 1.15
N SER A 151 0.38 -16.69 2.13
CA SER A 151 -0.15 -15.79 3.16
C SER A 151 -0.86 -14.55 2.58
N LEU A 152 -0.56 -14.15 1.33
CA LEU A 152 -1.30 -13.12 0.62
C LEU A 152 -2.78 -13.49 0.47
N PHE A 153 -3.07 -14.74 0.10
CA PHE A 153 -4.45 -15.21 -0.13
C PHE A 153 -5.26 -15.31 1.16
N ALA A 154 -4.60 -15.49 2.31
CA ALA A 154 -5.25 -15.50 3.62
C ALA A 154 -5.81 -14.12 4.04
N LEU A 155 -5.46 -13.04 3.34
CA LEU A 155 -6.03 -11.71 3.57
C LEU A 155 -7.48 -11.59 3.11
N GLY A 156 -7.95 -12.52 2.26
CA GLY A 156 -9.26 -12.49 1.62
C GLY A 156 -9.29 -11.59 0.39
N GLN A 157 -10.46 -11.08 0.04
CA GLN A 157 -10.67 -10.29 -1.18
C GLN A 157 -10.83 -8.79 -0.88
N PHE A 158 -10.36 -7.97 -1.83
CA PHE A 158 -10.36 -6.51 -1.77
C PHE A 158 -11.18 -5.91 -2.91
N ASP A 159 -11.77 -4.75 -2.66
CA ASP A 159 -12.45 -3.93 -3.66
C ASP A 159 -11.45 -3.10 -4.47
N ILE A 160 -10.38 -2.67 -3.78
CA ILE A 160 -9.33 -1.82 -4.37
C ILE A 160 -7.97 -2.33 -3.92
N ILE A 161 -7.01 -2.37 -4.86
CA ILE A 161 -5.60 -2.63 -4.57
C ILE A 161 -4.78 -1.44 -5.06
N LEU A 162 -3.89 -0.91 -4.24
CA LEU A 162 -2.83 0.01 -4.65
C LEU A 162 -1.51 -0.76 -4.58
N SER A 163 -0.89 -0.96 -5.75
CA SER A 163 0.44 -1.59 -5.85
C SER A 163 1.36 -0.67 -6.62
N ARG A 164 1.94 0.30 -5.92
CA ARG A 164 2.59 1.43 -6.55
C ARG A 164 4.09 1.44 -6.32
N ASN A 165 4.84 1.71 -7.41
CA ASN A 165 6.29 1.86 -7.39
C ASN A 165 7.06 0.63 -6.86
N MET A 166 6.56 -0.56 -7.13
CA MET A 166 7.18 -1.84 -6.75
C MET A 166 7.66 -2.61 -7.97
N MET A 167 6.86 -2.70 -9.03
CA MET A 167 7.19 -3.54 -10.19
C MET A 167 8.35 -3.00 -11.01
N ILE A 168 8.78 -1.75 -10.78
CA ILE A 168 10.01 -1.19 -11.36
C ILE A 168 11.27 -2.01 -11.03
N TYR A 169 11.23 -2.77 -9.92
CA TYR A 169 12.35 -3.61 -9.48
C TYR A 169 12.25 -5.06 -9.96
N PHE A 170 11.17 -5.43 -10.67
CA PHE A 170 10.90 -6.79 -11.09
C PHE A 170 11.21 -6.99 -12.57
N ASP A 171 11.67 -8.19 -12.92
CA ASP A 171 11.67 -8.65 -14.29
C ASP A 171 10.24 -8.93 -14.79
N GLU A 172 10.10 -9.22 -16.08
CA GLU A 172 8.81 -9.42 -16.71
C GLU A 172 8.01 -10.58 -16.12
N ASN A 173 8.68 -11.70 -15.77
CA ASN A 173 8.04 -12.87 -15.18
C ASN A 173 7.44 -12.55 -13.80
N TYR A 174 8.20 -11.83 -12.96
CA TYR A 174 7.72 -11.43 -11.65
C TYR A 174 6.64 -10.33 -11.73
N ARG A 175 6.67 -9.45 -12.73
CA ARG A 175 5.57 -8.50 -12.98
C ARG A 175 4.29 -9.24 -13.33
N LEU A 176 4.35 -10.21 -14.27
CA LEU A 176 3.20 -11.03 -14.65
C LEU A 176 2.66 -11.81 -13.45
N LEU A 177 3.53 -12.49 -12.72
CA LEU A 177 3.15 -13.23 -11.50
C LEU A 177 2.48 -12.31 -10.46
N THR A 178 2.96 -11.08 -10.31
CA THR A 178 2.39 -10.09 -9.39
C THR A 178 0.94 -9.76 -9.74
N ILE A 179 0.67 -9.42 -11.01
CA ILE A 179 -0.69 -9.07 -11.44
C ILE A 179 -1.65 -10.26 -11.39
N GLU A 180 -1.18 -11.48 -11.71
CA GLU A 180 -1.97 -12.70 -11.56
C GLU A 180 -2.33 -12.99 -10.10
N ARG A 181 -1.39 -12.80 -9.17
CA ARG A 181 -1.64 -13.00 -7.74
C ARG A 181 -2.62 -11.98 -7.19
N PHE A 182 -2.51 -10.72 -7.60
CA PHE A 182 -3.48 -9.69 -7.22
C PHE A 182 -4.86 -9.95 -7.81
N ALA A 183 -4.98 -10.50 -9.02
CA ALA A 183 -6.27 -10.89 -9.58
C ALA A 183 -7.02 -11.90 -8.70
N LYS A 184 -6.30 -12.82 -8.03
CA LYS A 184 -6.93 -13.82 -7.15
C LYS A 184 -7.55 -13.21 -5.88
N ILE A 185 -7.05 -12.07 -5.42
CA ILE A 185 -7.53 -11.38 -4.21
C ILE A 185 -8.31 -10.10 -4.52
N LEU A 186 -8.42 -9.71 -5.77
CA LEU A 186 -9.27 -8.61 -6.21
C LEU A 186 -10.67 -9.15 -6.54
N LYS A 187 -11.71 -8.53 -6.02
CA LYS A 187 -13.09 -8.88 -6.33
C LYS A 187 -13.40 -8.65 -7.81
N PRO A 188 -14.46 -9.30 -8.39
CA PRO A 188 -14.98 -8.92 -9.69
C PRO A 188 -15.29 -7.41 -9.73
N TYR A 189 -14.94 -6.75 -10.83
CA TYR A 189 -15.04 -5.28 -11.01
C TYR A 189 -14.23 -4.47 -10.01
N GLY A 190 -13.38 -5.10 -9.19
CA GLY A 190 -12.43 -4.41 -8.33
C GLY A 190 -11.36 -3.68 -9.14
N ARG A 191 -10.78 -2.62 -8.56
CA ARG A 191 -9.79 -1.79 -9.24
C ARG A 191 -8.41 -1.94 -8.62
N ILE A 192 -7.39 -2.00 -9.49
CA ILE A 192 -6.00 -1.96 -9.08
C ILE A 192 -5.30 -0.74 -9.70
N TYR A 193 -4.53 -0.06 -8.88
CA TYR A 193 -3.74 1.12 -9.24
C TYR A 193 -2.26 0.78 -9.14
N PHE A 194 -1.54 0.96 -10.22
CA PHE A 194 -0.08 0.85 -10.26
C PHE A 194 0.56 2.23 -10.31
N GLY A 195 1.78 2.38 -9.81
CA GLY A 195 2.50 3.64 -9.86
C GLY A 195 2.81 4.07 -11.30
N SER A 196 2.98 5.36 -11.52
CA SER A 196 3.23 5.93 -12.86
C SER A 196 4.50 5.40 -13.53
N ALA A 197 5.47 4.95 -12.75
CA ALA A 197 6.72 4.35 -13.22
C ALA A 197 6.67 2.82 -13.35
N ASP A 198 5.60 2.17 -12.88
CA ASP A 198 5.49 0.71 -12.95
C ASP A 198 5.21 0.24 -14.39
N LEU A 199 5.97 -0.75 -14.83
CA LEU A 199 5.77 -1.37 -16.14
C LEU A 199 4.78 -2.54 -15.98
N VAL A 200 3.51 -2.27 -16.31
CA VAL A 200 2.44 -3.26 -16.21
C VAL A 200 2.37 -4.09 -17.48
N PRO A 201 2.64 -5.41 -17.44
CA PRO A 201 2.50 -6.26 -18.62
C PRO A 201 1.03 -6.41 -19.03
N TYR A 202 0.80 -6.70 -20.30
CA TYR A 202 -0.53 -7.03 -20.78
C TYR A 202 -1.03 -8.33 -20.14
N CYS A 203 -2.29 -8.34 -19.73
CA CYS A 203 -2.93 -9.51 -19.14
C CYS A 203 -4.44 -9.43 -19.34
N ASP A 204 -5.07 -10.50 -19.82
CA ASP A 204 -6.53 -10.59 -20.07
C ASP A 204 -7.39 -10.57 -18.78
N LEU A 205 -6.76 -10.62 -17.60
CA LEU A 205 -7.44 -10.57 -16.31
C LEU A 205 -7.96 -9.16 -15.96
N TYR A 206 -7.52 -8.13 -16.70
CA TYR A 206 -7.82 -6.73 -16.42
C TYR A 206 -8.09 -5.92 -17.67
N SER A 207 -9.05 -5.03 -17.58
CA SER A 207 -9.26 -3.95 -18.54
C SER A 207 -8.53 -2.70 -18.06
N LYS A 208 -7.60 -2.19 -18.89
CA LYS A 208 -6.91 -0.92 -18.60
C LYS A 208 -7.83 0.25 -18.94
N ILE A 209 -8.12 1.08 -17.96
CA ILE A 209 -8.95 2.29 -18.08
C ILE A 209 -8.07 3.51 -17.89
N ILE A 210 -8.22 4.47 -18.80
CA ILE A 210 -7.55 5.77 -18.72
C ILE A 210 -8.65 6.83 -18.72
N ASP A 211 -8.71 7.61 -17.67
CA ASP A 211 -9.66 8.70 -17.54
C ASP A 211 -9.00 9.98 -16.99
N ILE A 212 -9.80 11.02 -16.75
CA ILE A 212 -9.34 12.31 -16.23
C ILE A 212 -8.61 12.20 -14.87
N SER A 213 -8.91 11.17 -14.10
CA SER A 213 -8.30 10.93 -12.77
C SER A 213 -7.00 10.13 -12.84
N GLY A 214 -6.68 9.55 -14.00
CA GLY A 214 -5.46 8.78 -14.24
C GLY A 214 -5.72 7.40 -14.82
N THR A 215 -4.79 6.49 -14.61
CA THR A 215 -4.87 5.11 -15.09
C THR A 215 -5.15 4.15 -13.94
N TYR A 216 -6.12 3.28 -14.14
CA TYR A 216 -6.36 2.12 -13.28
C TYR A 216 -6.70 0.89 -14.13
N TYR A 217 -6.71 -0.26 -13.49
CA TYR A 217 -7.03 -1.53 -14.11
C TYR A 217 -8.21 -2.15 -13.36
N GLU A 218 -9.26 -2.50 -14.10
CA GLU A 218 -10.46 -3.11 -13.55
C GLU A 218 -10.45 -4.61 -13.85
N LYS A 219 -10.72 -5.43 -12.85
CA LYS A 219 -10.78 -6.88 -13.04
C LYS A 219 -12.01 -7.26 -13.87
N VAL A 220 -11.75 -8.03 -14.92
CA VAL A 220 -12.79 -8.60 -15.81
C VAL A 220 -13.54 -9.74 -15.12
#